data_587b3cd1ccb3288eeb48a83494b4f9aa
#
_entry.id   587b3cd1ccb3288eeb48a83494b4f9aa
#
_cell.length_a   1.000
_cell.length_b   1.000
_cell.length_c   1.000
_cell.angle_alpha   90.00
_cell.angle_beta   90.00
_cell.angle_gamma   90.00
#
_symmetry.space_group_name_H-M   'P 1'
#
loop_
_entity.id
_entity.type
_entity.pdbx_description
1 polymer ?
#
loop_
_entity_poly.entity_id
_entity_poly.type
_entity_poly.pdbx_seq_one_letter_code
_entity_poly.pdbx_strand_id
1 'polypeptide(L)'
;MLGILTFILVFGIIVVVHEFGHFYFAKKSGILVREFAIGMGPKIFAHIGKDGTAYTIRILPLGGYVRMAGWGDDTTEIKTGTPVSLTLTDDGKVKRINLSGKKIDQTALPMQVTQFDFEDKLFIKGLVLEEEKTFAVDHDATVVEADGTEVRIAPLDVQYQNATIWGKLITNFAGPMNNFILGVVVFWILIFMQGGVRDVDTNQFHVMPQGALAKAGVPETAQITKIGSHEISNWESLIQAVESETKDKTAPTLDVTISEKGSEKQVTVTPEESQGRYLLGVQPGIKSDFLSMFVGGFTTAADSALRILSALKNLIFQPDLNKLGGPVAIFKESSDAAKNGIENVLYFLAMISINIGIFNLIPIPALDGGKIVLNILEAIRRKPLKQEIETYVTLAGVVIMVVLMIAVTWNDIMRLFFR
;
A
#
# COMPACT_ATOMS: atom_id res chain seq x y z
N MET A 1 -19.47 1.58 -15.28
CA MET A 1 -18.16 1.74 -15.96
C MET A 1 -17.21 2.64 -15.18
N LEU A 2 -17.64 3.87 -14.77
CA LEU A 2 -16.79 4.79 -14.01
C LEU A 2 -16.23 4.20 -12.71
N GLY A 3 -17.06 3.51 -11.90
CA GLY A 3 -16.62 2.88 -10.63
C GLY A 3 -15.55 1.80 -10.82
N ILE A 4 -15.63 0.98 -11.89
CA ILE A 4 -14.60 -0.03 -12.21
C ILE A 4 -13.28 0.66 -12.57
N LEU A 5 -13.35 1.70 -13.39
CA LEU A 5 -12.15 2.44 -13.79
C LEU A 5 -11.49 3.12 -12.59
N THR A 6 -12.29 3.75 -11.72
CA THR A 6 -11.80 4.37 -10.48
C THR A 6 -11.17 3.34 -9.55
N PHE A 7 -11.81 2.18 -9.37
CA PHE A 7 -11.25 1.09 -8.56
C PHE A 7 -9.87 0.65 -9.09
N ILE A 8 -9.77 0.35 -10.39
CA ILE A 8 -8.51 -0.08 -11.02
C ILE A 8 -7.44 1.01 -10.90
N LEU A 9 -7.79 2.28 -11.10
CA LEU A 9 -6.85 3.39 -11.01
C LEU A 9 -6.35 3.60 -9.58
N VAL A 10 -7.25 3.63 -8.59
CA VAL A 10 -6.91 3.82 -7.17
C VAL A 10 -6.01 2.69 -6.68
N PHE A 11 -6.43 1.43 -6.90
CA PHE A 11 -5.62 0.27 -6.48
C PHE A 11 -4.33 0.16 -7.26
N GLY A 12 -4.34 0.46 -8.56
CA GLY A 12 -3.14 0.49 -9.38
C GLY A 12 -2.09 1.48 -8.84
N ILE A 13 -2.49 2.71 -8.51
CA ILE A 13 -1.59 3.71 -7.91
C ILE A 13 -1.03 3.21 -6.58
N ILE A 14 -1.89 2.72 -5.68
CA ILE A 14 -1.47 2.25 -4.35
C ILE A 14 -0.46 1.11 -4.47
N VAL A 15 -0.74 0.12 -5.31
CA VAL A 15 0.12 -1.04 -5.52
C VAL A 15 1.46 -0.63 -6.12
N VAL A 16 1.45 0.20 -7.17
CA VAL A 16 2.70 0.66 -7.81
C VAL A 16 3.59 1.40 -6.81
N VAL A 17 3.01 2.30 -6.00
CA VAL A 17 3.75 3.06 -5.00
C VAL A 17 4.27 2.17 -3.89
N HIS A 18 3.49 1.19 -3.45
CA HIS A 18 3.88 0.19 -2.46
C HIS A 18 5.07 -0.66 -2.95
N GLU A 19 4.92 -1.31 -4.10
CA GLU A 19 5.95 -2.17 -4.69
C GLU A 19 7.22 -1.38 -5.03
N PHE A 20 7.06 -0.11 -5.45
CA PHE A 20 8.21 0.77 -5.69
C PHE A 20 9.04 0.99 -4.43
N GLY A 21 8.43 1.02 -3.24
CA GLY A 21 9.14 1.07 -1.97
C GLY A 21 10.07 -0.13 -1.80
N HIS A 22 9.55 -1.34 -1.93
CA HIS A 22 10.33 -2.58 -1.87
C HIS A 22 11.44 -2.61 -2.92
N PHE A 23 11.10 -2.29 -4.15
CA PHE A 23 12.03 -2.25 -5.28
C PHE A 23 13.22 -1.32 -5.04
N TYR A 24 12.94 -0.07 -4.67
CA TYR A 24 13.97 0.95 -4.47
C TYR A 24 14.93 0.58 -3.34
N PHE A 25 14.39 0.17 -2.20
CA PHE A 25 15.21 -0.16 -1.04
C PHE A 25 15.89 -1.52 -1.15
N ALA A 26 15.33 -2.51 -1.84
CA ALA A 26 16.03 -3.73 -2.18
C ALA A 26 17.30 -3.45 -2.97
N LYS A 27 17.19 -2.67 -4.06
CA LYS A 27 18.36 -2.28 -4.86
C LYS A 27 19.38 -1.47 -4.08
N LYS A 28 18.92 -0.52 -3.26
CA LYS A 28 19.82 0.29 -2.41
C LYS A 28 20.54 -0.55 -1.35
N SER A 29 19.94 -1.67 -0.95
CA SER A 29 20.52 -2.63 -0.01
C SER A 29 21.41 -3.71 -0.67
N GLY A 30 21.69 -3.60 -1.98
CA GLY A 30 22.50 -4.55 -2.73
C GLY A 30 21.75 -5.83 -3.12
N ILE A 31 20.45 -5.91 -2.91
CA ILE A 31 19.63 -7.07 -3.25
C ILE A 31 19.30 -7.03 -4.75
N LEU A 32 19.59 -8.11 -5.46
CA LEU A 32 19.26 -8.23 -6.88
C LEU A 32 17.74 -8.36 -7.05
N VAL A 33 17.14 -7.42 -7.77
CA VAL A 33 15.72 -7.48 -8.16
C VAL A 33 15.61 -8.06 -9.55
N ARG A 34 14.98 -9.22 -9.69
CA ARG A 34 14.75 -9.91 -10.96
C ARG A 34 13.55 -9.36 -11.72
N GLU A 35 12.47 -9.09 -11.01
CA GLU A 35 11.24 -8.59 -11.64
C GLU A 35 10.54 -7.56 -10.75
N PHE A 36 10.06 -6.50 -11.38
CA PHE A 36 9.10 -5.54 -10.84
C PHE A 36 7.80 -5.68 -11.63
N ALA A 37 6.78 -6.25 -11.01
CA ALA A 37 5.53 -6.59 -11.67
C ALA A 37 4.35 -5.75 -11.16
N ILE A 38 3.60 -5.16 -12.10
CA ILE A 38 2.31 -4.52 -11.84
C ILE A 38 1.22 -5.50 -12.28
N GLY A 39 0.38 -5.93 -11.32
CA GLY A 39 -0.65 -6.93 -11.56
C GLY A 39 -0.18 -8.37 -11.35
N MET A 40 -1.07 -9.30 -11.62
CA MET A 40 -0.86 -10.75 -11.49
C MET A 40 -1.29 -11.49 -12.76
N GLY A 41 -0.89 -12.77 -12.88
CA GLY A 41 -1.24 -13.63 -14.00
C GLY A 41 -0.33 -13.47 -15.23
N PRO A 42 -0.78 -13.79 -16.44
CA PRO A 42 0.02 -13.72 -17.67
C PRO A 42 0.54 -12.31 -17.96
N LYS A 43 1.74 -12.23 -18.53
CA LYS A 43 2.40 -10.98 -18.93
C LYS A 43 1.71 -10.38 -20.15
N ILE A 44 1.31 -9.11 -20.10
CA ILE A 44 0.84 -8.32 -21.25
C ILE A 44 2.01 -7.57 -21.86
N PHE A 45 2.88 -7.02 -21.02
CA PHE A 45 4.05 -6.25 -21.41
C PHE A 45 5.24 -6.65 -20.56
N ALA A 46 6.42 -6.74 -21.17
CA ALA A 46 7.68 -6.98 -20.48
C ALA A 46 8.80 -6.16 -21.12
N HIS A 47 9.58 -5.48 -20.29
CA HIS A 47 10.78 -4.74 -20.68
C HIS A 47 11.91 -5.06 -19.72
N ILE A 48 13.08 -5.41 -20.23
CA ILE A 48 14.28 -5.65 -19.42
C ILE A 48 15.07 -4.34 -19.34
N GLY A 49 15.25 -3.84 -18.15
CA GLY A 49 16.07 -2.66 -17.87
C GLY A 49 17.56 -2.94 -18.08
N LYS A 50 18.36 -1.89 -18.17
CA LYS A 50 19.83 -1.99 -18.31
C LYS A 50 20.51 -2.71 -17.16
N ASP A 51 19.87 -2.76 -16.00
CA ASP A 51 20.32 -3.39 -14.77
C ASP A 51 19.87 -4.87 -14.63
N GLY A 52 19.26 -5.44 -15.68
CA GLY A 52 18.77 -6.80 -15.72
C GLY A 52 17.40 -7.00 -15.04
N THR A 53 16.79 -5.97 -14.46
CA THR A 53 15.45 -6.07 -13.89
C THR A 53 14.39 -6.16 -14.99
N ALA A 54 13.51 -7.15 -14.93
CA ALA A 54 12.35 -7.25 -15.80
C ALA A 54 11.20 -6.40 -15.23
N TYR A 55 10.75 -5.39 -16.00
CA TYR A 55 9.57 -4.58 -15.69
C TYR A 55 8.39 -5.16 -16.44
N THR A 56 7.36 -5.63 -15.72
CA THR A 56 6.24 -6.34 -16.33
C THR A 56 4.90 -5.74 -15.95
N ILE A 57 3.96 -5.75 -16.90
CA ILE A 57 2.54 -5.46 -16.67
C ILE A 57 1.78 -6.76 -16.94
N ARG A 58 0.91 -7.14 -16.02
CA ARG A 58 0.16 -8.39 -16.05
C ARG A 58 -1.33 -8.15 -16.17
N ILE A 59 -2.07 -9.16 -16.63
CA ILE A 59 -3.48 -9.03 -17.06
C ILE A 59 -4.44 -8.68 -15.92
N LEU A 60 -4.20 -9.17 -14.70
CA LEU A 60 -5.06 -8.92 -13.55
C LEU A 60 -4.53 -7.72 -12.77
N PRO A 61 -5.23 -6.57 -12.73
CA PRO A 61 -4.80 -5.36 -12.01
C PRO A 61 -5.01 -5.50 -10.49
N LEU A 62 -4.79 -6.68 -9.96
CA LEU A 62 -4.92 -7.02 -8.55
C LEU A 62 -3.53 -7.26 -7.96
N GLY A 63 -3.01 -6.26 -7.24
CA GLY A 63 -1.70 -6.37 -6.61
C GLY A 63 -0.52 -6.11 -7.55
N GLY A 64 0.65 -6.42 -7.06
CA GLY A 64 1.93 -6.38 -7.74
C GLY A 64 2.92 -7.23 -6.95
N TYR A 65 4.16 -7.29 -7.38
CA TYR A 65 5.23 -7.89 -6.60
C TYR A 65 6.61 -7.45 -7.08
N VAL A 66 7.55 -7.50 -6.15
CA VAL A 66 8.98 -7.37 -6.41
C VAL A 66 9.62 -8.73 -6.18
N ARG A 67 10.08 -9.37 -7.25
CA ARG A 67 10.80 -10.64 -7.17
C ARG A 67 12.28 -10.36 -6.92
N MET A 68 12.74 -10.69 -5.74
CA MET A 68 14.14 -10.57 -5.32
C MET A 68 14.83 -11.91 -5.49
N ALA A 69 16.13 -11.89 -5.81
CA ALA A 69 16.94 -13.10 -5.88
C ALA A 69 17.05 -13.79 -4.52
N GLY A 70 17.12 -15.10 -4.54
CA GLY A 70 17.32 -15.92 -3.35
C GLY A 70 16.07 -16.36 -2.62
N TRP A 71 14.89 -16.02 -3.08
CA TRP A 71 13.63 -16.44 -2.45
C TRP A 71 13.03 -17.72 -3.05
N GLY A 72 13.90 -18.72 -3.32
CA GLY A 72 13.50 -20.02 -3.86
C GLY A 72 13.26 -20.03 -5.37
N ASP A 73 13.63 -18.98 -6.05
CA ASP A 73 13.37 -18.74 -7.46
C ASP A 73 14.61 -18.91 -8.35
N ASP A 74 15.72 -19.39 -7.78
CA ASP A 74 17.02 -19.41 -8.44
C ASP A 74 17.34 -20.74 -9.12
N THR A 75 16.33 -21.56 -9.38
CA THR A 75 16.49 -22.77 -10.18
C THR A 75 16.73 -22.39 -11.64
N THR A 76 18.00 -22.31 -12.02
CA THR A 76 18.36 -22.31 -13.44
C THR A 76 17.94 -23.66 -14.05
N GLU A 77 17.40 -23.62 -15.27
CA GLU A 77 17.05 -24.86 -16.04
C GLU A 77 18.27 -25.71 -16.42
N ILE A 78 19.47 -25.29 -16.01
CA ILE A 78 20.72 -25.97 -16.31
C ILE A 78 20.84 -27.24 -15.46
N LYS A 79 21.00 -28.38 -16.13
CA LYS A 79 21.28 -29.68 -15.53
C LYS A 79 22.58 -30.25 -16.07
N THR A 80 23.17 -31.21 -15.39
CA THR A 80 24.28 -31.95 -15.97
C THR A 80 23.89 -32.56 -17.31
N GLY A 81 24.74 -32.37 -18.34
CA GLY A 81 24.46 -32.78 -19.70
C GLY A 81 23.76 -31.73 -20.56
N THR A 82 23.31 -30.57 -19.99
CA THR A 82 22.67 -29.52 -20.79
C THR A 82 23.67 -28.87 -21.76
N PRO A 83 23.35 -28.79 -23.06
CA PRO A 83 24.16 -28.05 -24.03
C PRO A 83 23.94 -26.55 -23.84
N VAL A 84 25.03 -25.81 -23.75
CA VAL A 84 25.02 -24.35 -23.63
C VAL A 84 26.02 -23.70 -24.56
N SER A 85 25.82 -22.43 -24.88
CA SER A 85 26.81 -21.60 -25.56
C SER A 85 27.31 -20.51 -24.63
N LEU A 86 28.61 -20.42 -24.42
CA LEU A 86 29.24 -19.48 -23.51
C LEU A 86 29.79 -18.27 -24.28
N THR A 87 29.46 -17.06 -23.84
CA THR A 87 30.13 -15.84 -24.31
C THR A 87 31.10 -15.40 -23.20
N LEU A 88 32.36 -15.20 -23.56
CA LEU A 88 33.41 -14.82 -22.62
C LEU A 88 33.64 -13.30 -22.62
N THR A 89 34.17 -12.78 -21.50
CA THR A 89 34.75 -11.46 -21.39
C THR A 89 36.17 -11.48 -21.96
N ASP A 90 36.78 -10.33 -22.14
CA ASP A 90 38.18 -10.20 -22.57
C ASP A 90 39.18 -10.88 -21.60
N ASP A 91 38.80 -10.97 -20.30
CA ASP A 91 39.58 -11.66 -19.25
C ASP A 91 39.35 -13.18 -19.24
N GLY A 92 38.53 -13.74 -20.15
CA GLY A 92 38.24 -15.17 -20.22
C GLY A 92 37.19 -15.67 -19.22
N LYS A 93 36.47 -14.80 -18.51
CA LYS A 93 35.32 -15.19 -17.65
C LYS A 93 34.05 -15.31 -18.49
N VAL A 94 33.14 -16.17 -18.06
CA VAL A 94 31.82 -16.31 -18.69
C VAL A 94 30.92 -15.16 -18.28
N LYS A 95 30.51 -14.32 -19.24
CA LYS A 95 29.53 -13.24 -19.00
C LYS A 95 28.11 -13.62 -19.41
N ARG A 96 27.96 -14.64 -20.28
CA ARG A 96 26.65 -15.08 -20.76
C ARG A 96 26.63 -16.56 -21.02
N ILE A 97 25.61 -17.24 -20.54
CA ILE A 97 25.34 -18.66 -20.70
C ILE A 97 24.02 -18.79 -21.46
N ASN A 98 24.04 -19.33 -22.66
CA ASN A 98 22.85 -19.41 -23.50
C ASN A 98 22.39 -20.85 -23.68
N LEU A 99 21.16 -21.14 -23.18
CA LEU A 99 20.46 -22.41 -23.37
C LEU A 99 19.52 -22.37 -24.59
N SER A 100 19.22 -21.17 -25.10
CA SER A 100 18.30 -21.00 -26.22
C SER A 100 19.01 -21.22 -27.54
N GLY A 101 18.50 -22.11 -28.40
CA GLY A 101 18.99 -22.25 -29.77
C GLY A 101 18.66 -21.09 -30.71
N LYS A 102 17.93 -20.05 -30.24
CA LYS A 102 17.41 -18.98 -31.08
C LYS A 102 18.33 -17.76 -31.22
N LYS A 103 19.28 -17.56 -30.33
CA LYS A 103 20.22 -16.41 -30.34
C LYS A 103 21.66 -16.92 -30.25
N ILE A 104 22.12 -17.58 -31.32
CA ILE A 104 23.49 -18.09 -31.37
C ILE A 104 24.42 -16.93 -31.73
N ASP A 105 25.30 -16.58 -30.78
CA ASP A 105 26.45 -15.72 -31.05
C ASP A 105 27.51 -16.56 -31.76
N GLN A 106 27.96 -16.11 -32.92
CA GLN A 106 28.98 -16.85 -33.75
C GLN A 106 30.32 -16.99 -33.01
N THR A 107 30.56 -16.17 -31.99
CA THR A 107 31.78 -16.20 -31.19
C THR A 107 31.61 -17.01 -29.88
N ALA A 108 30.44 -17.55 -29.64
CA ALA A 108 30.14 -18.30 -28.43
C ALA A 108 30.76 -19.69 -28.45
N LEU A 109 31.34 -20.10 -27.33
CA LEU A 109 31.97 -21.39 -27.12
C LEU A 109 30.89 -22.44 -26.75
N PRO A 110 30.66 -23.48 -27.58
CA PRO A 110 29.72 -24.53 -27.24
C PRO A 110 30.32 -25.45 -26.12
N MET A 111 29.48 -25.75 -25.15
CA MET A 111 29.87 -26.62 -24.00
C MET A 111 28.70 -27.53 -23.61
N GLN A 112 29.01 -28.76 -23.18
CA GLN A 112 28.08 -29.63 -22.49
C GLN A 112 28.38 -29.57 -21.00
N VAL A 113 27.47 -29.03 -20.19
CA VAL A 113 27.69 -28.76 -18.74
C VAL A 113 27.81 -30.06 -17.97
N THR A 114 28.87 -30.22 -17.15
CA THR A 114 29.03 -31.32 -16.23
C THR A 114 28.81 -30.88 -14.77
N GLN A 115 29.25 -29.69 -14.41
CA GLN A 115 29.08 -29.10 -13.07
C GLN A 115 29.07 -27.60 -13.15
N PHE A 116 28.34 -26.96 -12.26
CA PHE A 116 28.32 -25.49 -12.12
C PHE A 116 28.02 -25.07 -10.68
N ASP A 117 28.42 -23.86 -10.34
CA ASP A 117 28.06 -23.17 -9.11
C ASP A 117 28.00 -21.67 -9.45
N PHE A 118 26.79 -21.10 -9.48
CA PHE A 118 26.54 -19.68 -9.79
C PHE A 118 26.22 -18.86 -8.54
N GLU A 119 26.33 -19.47 -7.36
CA GLU A 119 26.02 -18.82 -6.10
C GLU A 119 27.28 -18.49 -5.29
N ASP A 120 28.14 -19.45 -5.04
CA ASP A 120 29.31 -19.33 -4.16
C ASP A 120 30.64 -19.24 -4.94
N LYS A 121 30.99 -20.25 -5.70
CA LYS A 121 32.31 -20.38 -6.35
C LYS A 121 32.37 -19.74 -7.74
N LEU A 122 31.24 -19.40 -8.31
CA LEU A 122 31.11 -18.74 -9.63
C LEU A 122 31.93 -19.44 -10.72
N PHE A 123 31.63 -20.71 -10.99
CA PHE A 123 32.25 -21.45 -12.06
C PHE A 123 31.23 -22.30 -12.86
N ILE A 124 31.61 -22.62 -14.08
CA ILE A 124 30.95 -23.60 -14.94
C ILE A 124 32.01 -24.56 -15.50
N LYS A 125 31.71 -25.84 -15.47
CA LYS A 125 32.61 -26.92 -15.91
C LYS A 125 31.85 -27.77 -16.93
N GLY A 126 32.52 -28.20 -17.99
CA GLY A 126 31.89 -29.03 -19.01
C GLY A 126 32.82 -29.43 -20.13
N LEU A 127 32.30 -30.21 -21.06
CA LEU A 127 33.02 -30.69 -22.21
C LEU A 127 32.98 -29.69 -23.36
N VAL A 128 34.14 -29.26 -23.81
CA VAL A 128 34.37 -28.42 -24.97
C VAL A 128 35.24 -29.19 -25.96
N LEU A 129 34.72 -29.57 -27.11
CA LEU A 129 35.46 -30.41 -28.08
C LEU A 129 36.05 -31.65 -27.44
N GLU A 130 35.29 -32.38 -26.62
CA GLU A 130 35.67 -33.60 -25.89
C GLU A 130 36.70 -33.39 -24.74
N GLU A 131 37.21 -32.17 -24.53
CA GLU A 131 38.06 -31.83 -23.40
C GLU A 131 37.24 -31.22 -22.26
N GLU A 132 37.50 -31.69 -21.04
CA GLU A 132 36.87 -31.09 -19.86
C GLU A 132 37.55 -29.74 -19.51
N LYS A 133 36.78 -28.63 -19.55
CA LYS A 133 37.26 -27.29 -19.22
C LYS A 133 36.43 -26.67 -18.13
N THR A 134 37.07 -25.85 -17.30
CA THR A 134 36.42 -25.07 -16.23
C THR A 134 36.65 -23.61 -16.53
N PHE A 135 35.57 -22.82 -16.47
CA PHE A 135 35.60 -21.37 -16.63
C PHE A 135 35.09 -20.71 -15.39
N ALA A 136 35.74 -19.62 -14.97
CA ALA A 136 35.19 -18.73 -13.97
C ALA A 136 33.99 -17.97 -14.62
N VAL A 137 32.95 -17.75 -13.82
CA VAL A 137 31.74 -17.02 -14.22
C VAL A 137 31.80 -15.62 -13.65
N ASP A 138 31.49 -14.63 -14.46
CA ASP A 138 31.41 -13.24 -14.01
C ASP A 138 30.29 -13.08 -13.00
N HIS A 139 30.50 -12.24 -11.98
CA HIS A 139 29.50 -11.95 -10.96
C HIS A 139 28.18 -11.43 -11.53
N ASP A 140 28.25 -10.69 -12.63
CA ASP A 140 27.09 -10.12 -13.30
C ASP A 140 26.65 -10.91 -14.53
N ALA A 141 27.11 -12.16 -14.66
CA ALA A 141 26.77 -13.02 -15.79
C ALA A 141 25.27 -13.24 -15.92
N THR A 142 24.84 -13.48 -17.16
CA THR A 142 23.44 -13.75 -17.48
C THR A 142 23.26 -15.17 -18.01
N VAL A 143 22.09 -15.75 -17.75
CA VAL A 143 21.62 -17.00 -18.35
C VAL A 143 20.47 -16.68 -19.27
N VAL A 144 20.58 -17.10 -20.54
CA VAL A 144 19.46 -17.04 -21.49
C VAL A 144 18.75 -18.39 -21.43
N GLU A 145 17.56 -18.40 -20.91
CA GLU A 145 16.72 -19.59 -20.75
C GLU A 145 16.23 -20.12 -22.12
N ALA A 146 15.68 -21.32 -22.16
CA ALA A 146 15.22 -21.96 -23.38
C ALA A 146 14.14 -21.17 -24.13
N ASP A 147 13.31 -20.38 -23.45
CA ASP A 147 12.32 -19.48 -24.03
C ASP A 147 12.92 -18.21 -24.64
N GLY A 148 14.19 -17.91 -24.34
CA GLY A 148 14.93 -16.72 -24.76
C GLY A 148 14.93 -15.59 -23.73
N THR A 149 14.37 -15.80 -22.54
CA THR A 149 14.44 -14.86 -21.42
C THR A 149 15.86 -14.78 -20.89
N GLU A 150 16.41 -13.59 -20.75
CA GLU A 150 17.74 -13.37 -20.20
C GLU A 150 17.63 -12.97 -18.73
N VAL A 151 18.24 -13.73 -17.84
CA VAL A 151 18.18 -13.56 -16.39
C VAL A 151 19.60 -13.47 -15.84
N ARG A 152 19.88 -12.51 -14.96
CA ARG A 152 21.18 -12.40 -14.29
C ARG A 152 21.31 -13.54 -13.27
N ILE A 153 22.50 -14.15 -13.13
CA ILE A 153 22.76 -15.09 -12.02
C ILE A 153 22.62 -14.35 -10.68
N ALA A 154 22.49 -15.11 -9.60
CA ALA A 154 22.32 -14.54 -8.27
C ALA A 154 23.37 -15.08 -7.29
N PRO A 155 24.58 -14.55 -7.31
CA PRO A 155 25.58 -14.86 -6.29
C PRO A 155 25.05 -14.60 -4.87
N LEU A 156 25.61 -15.31 -3.88
CA LEU A 156 25.14 -15.27 -2.48
C LEU A 156 25.05 -13.85 -1.90
N ASP A 157 25.98 -12.98 -2.29
CA ASP A 157 26.07 -11.60 -1.77
C ASP A 157 24.97 -10.67 -2.26
N VAL A 158 24.28 -11.02 -3.38
CA VAL A 158 23.13 -10.24 -3.90
C VAL A 158 21.79 -10.87 -3.60
N GLN A 159 21.76 -12.00 -2.90
CA GLN A 159 20.53 -12.67 -2.50
C GLN A 159 19.91 -12.01 -1.26
N TYR A 160 18.59 -11.97 -1.19
CA TYR A 160 17.84 -11.38 -0.06
C TYR A 160 18.25 -12.03 1.29
N GLN A 161 18.40 -13.35 1.34
CA GLN A 161 18.73 -14.07 2.57
C GLN A 161 20.07 -13.64 3.17
N ASN A 162 21.03 -13.26 2.33
CA ASN A 162 22.37 -12.87 2.73
C ASN A 162 22.55 -11.34 2.89
N ALA A 163 21.52 -10.58 2.57
CA ALA A 163 21.52 -9.14 2.80
C ALA A 163 21.62 -8.82 4.30
N THR A 164 22.14 -7.64 4.61
CA THR A 164 22.20 -7.17 6.00
C THR A 164 20.81 -7.13 6.63
N ILE A 165 20.71 -7.34 7.94
CA ILE A 165 19.44 -7.28 8.67
C ILE A 165 18.74 -5.93 8.44
N TRP A 166 19.49 -4.83 8.45
CA TRP A 166 18.95 -3.50 8.15
C TRP A 166 18.44 -3.39 6.71
N GLY A 167 19.14 -3.98 5.75
CA GLY A 167 18.71 -4.05 4.35
C GLY A 167 17.37 -4.79 4.21
N LYS A 168 17.24 -5.94 4.87
CA LYS A 168 15.98 -6.70 4.91
C LYS A 168 14.84 -5.93 5.57
N LEU A 169 15.09 -5.33 6.74
CA LEU A 169 14.09 -4.57 7.49
C LEU A 169 13.59 -3.38 6.71
N ILE A 170 14.51 -2.56 6.16
CA ILE A 170 14.09 -1.37 5.42
C ILE A 170 13.38 -1.74 4.11
N THR A 171 13.81 -2.81 3.44
CA THR A 171 13.16 -3.30 2.23
C THR A 171 11.71 -3.70 2.51
N ASN A 172 11.44 -4.45 3.59
CA ASN A 172 10.08 -4.86 3.93
C ASN A 172 9.23 -3.71 4.50
N PHE A 173 9.84 -2.76 5.21
CA PHE A 173 9.13 -1.58 5.73
C PHE A 173 8.79 -0.55 4.66
N ALA A 174 9.54 -0.51 3.57
CA ALA A 174 9.46 0.54 2.56
C ALA A 174 8.14 0.54 1.78
N GLY A 175 7.53 -0.63 1.51
CA GLY A 175 6.21 -0.71 0.89
C GLY A 175 5.15 0.01 1.72
N PRO A 176 4.90 -0.43 2.97
CA PRO A 176 4.00 0.27 3.88
C PRO A 176 4.33 1.76 4.06
N MET A 177 5.59 2.12 4.23
CA MET A 177 6.03 3.51 4.37
C MET A 177 5.61 4.36 3.17
N ASN A 178 5.78 3.85 1.95
CA ASN A 178 5.38 4.57 0.75
C ASN A 178 3.86 4.78 0.69
N ASN A 179 3.07 3.87 1.23
CA ASN A 179 1.62 4.05 1.32
C ASN A 179 1.24 5.17 2.30
N PHE A 180 1.95 5.33 3.41
CA PHE A 180 1.78 6.50 4.29
C PHE A 180 2.19 7.80 3.59
N ILE A 181 3.32 7.81 2.86
CA ILE A 181 3.77 8.97 2.09
C ILE A 181 2.72 9.35 1.04
N LEU A 182 2.18 8.36 0.31
CA LEU A 182 1.11 8.59 -0.67
C LEU A 182 -0.12 9.21 0.01
N GLY A 183 -0.54 8.68 1.16
CA GLY A 183 -1.66 9.22 1.93
C GLY A 183 -1.47 10.70 2.29
N VAL A 184 -0.28 11.06 2.81
CA VAL A 184 0.07 12.47 3.12
C VAL A 184 0.04 13.35 1.88
N VAL A 185 0.67 12.91 0.78
CA VAL A 185 0.71 13.68 -0.48
C VAL A 185 -0.70 13.91 -1.03
N VAL A 186 -1.56 12.90 -1.00
CA VAL A 186 -2.94 13.02 -1.48
C VAL A 186 -3.76 13.93 -0.56
N PHE A 187 -3.56 13.88 0.76
CA PHE A 187 -4.21 14.84 1.67
C PHE A 187 -3.72 16.26 1.44
N TRP A 188 -2.46 16.50 1.13
CA TRP A 188 -2.00 17.82 0.70
C TRP A 188 -2.74 18.30 -0.55
N ILE A 189 -2.82 17.45 -1.58
CA ILE A 189 -3.56 17.80 -2.81
C ILE A 189 -5.00 18.19 -2.47
N LEU A 190 -5.69 17.41 -1.64
CA LEU A 190 -7.06 17.68 -1.20
C LEU A 190 -7.18 19.02 -0.46
N ILE A 191 -6.32 19.25 0.52
CA ILE A 191 -6.32 20.48 1.34
C ILE A 191 -6.09 21.70 0.45
N PHE A 192 -5.14 21.63 -0.50
CA PHE A 192 -4.89 22.71 -1.45
C PHE A 192 -6.07 22.93 -2.42
N MET A 193 -6.73 21.86 -2.87
CA MET A 193 -7.93 21.95 -3.70
C MET A 193 -9.11 22.57 -2.94
N GLN A 194 -9.26 22.26 -1.65
CA GLN A 194 -10.31 22.79 -0.78
C GLN A 194 -10.03 24.20 -0.25
N GLY A 195 -8.83 24.75 -0.53
CA GLY A 195 -8.43 26.09 -0.12
C GLY A 195 -8.02 26.21 1.35
N GLY A 196 -7.86 25.10 2.08
CA GLY A 196 -7.38 25.10 3.47
C GLY A 196 -7.76 23.89 4.28
N VAL A 197 -7.38 23.91 5.53
CA VAL A 197 -7.64 22.86 6.54
C VAL A 197 -8.84 23.26 7.39
N ARG A 198 -9.69 22.30 7.74
CA ARG A 198 -10.81 22.52 8.66
C ARG A 198 -10.28 22.93 10.03
N ASP A 199 -10.73 24.08 10.51
CA ASP A 199 -10.39 24.58 11.84
C ASP A 199 -11.36 24.02 12.87
N VAL A 200 -11.02 22.87 13.42
CA VAL A 200 -11.84 22.19 14.45
C VAL A 200 -11.60 22.72 15.86
N ASP A 201 -10.57 23.56 16.06
CA ASP A 201 -10.13 24.03 17.37
C ASP A 201 -10.78 25.35 17.78
N THR A 202 -11.57 25.96 16.87
CA THR A 202 -12.27 27.23 17.13
C THR A 202 -13.79 27.06 17.11
N ASN A 203 -14.49 28.05 17.64
CA ASN A 203 -15.95 28.15 17.61
C ASN A 203 -16.46 29.04 16.45
N GLN A 204 -15.63 29.29 15.44
CA GLN A 204 -16.04 29.92 14.19
C GLN A 204 -16.46 28.84 13.19
N PHE A 205 -17.69 28.92 12.75
CA PHE A 205 -18.28 27.94 11.85
C PHE A 205 -18.80 28.60 10.56
N HIS A 206 -18.73 27.83 9.48
CA HIS A 206 -19.35 28.19 8.21
C HIS A 206 -20.75 27.59 8.15
N VAL A 207 -21.75 28.43 8.00
CA VAL A 207 -23.17 28.02 7.92
C VAL A 207 -23.51 27.61 6.52
N MET A 208 -23.98 26.38 6.36
CA MET A 208 -24.37 25.86 5.04
C MET A 208 -25.67 26.53 4.53
N PRO A 209 -25.73 26.94 3.24
CA PRO A 209 -26.84 27.74 2.70
C PRO A 209 -28.25 27.15 2.90
N GLN A 210 -28.36 25.82 2.99
CA GLN A 210 -29.64 25.13 3.18
C GLN A 210 -29.81 24.54 4.57
N GLY A 211 -28.85 24.77 5.47
CA GLY A 211 -28.83 24.21 6.82
C GLY A 211 -29.84 24.87 7.76
N ALA A 212 -30.11 24.23 8.89
CA ALA A 212 -31.06 24.71 9.89
C ALA A 212 -30.71 26.12 10.42
N LEU A 213 -29.42 26.41 10.62
CA LEU A 213 -28.96 27.75 11.06
C LEU A 213 -29.18 28.83 9.96
N ALA A 214 -28.96 28.50 8.69
CA ALA A 214 -29.25 29.46 7.58
C ALA A 214 -30.73 29.78 7.51
N LYS A 215 -31.60 28.77 7.67
CA LYS A 215 -33.06 28.95 7.72
C LYS A 215 -33.49 29.81 8.89
N ALA A 216 -32.77 29.83 9.98
CA ALA A 216 -32.97 30.66 11.16
C ALA A 216 -32.36 32.08 11.01
N GLY A 217 -31.80 32.43 9.83
CA GLY A 217 -31.26 33.76 9.55
C GLY A 217 -29.87 34.02 10.15
N VAL A 218 -29.10 32.98 10.43
CA VAL A 218 -27.70 33.10 10.90
C VAL A 218 -26.82 33.41 9.68
N PRO A 219 -25.86 34.35 9.78
CA PRO A 219 -24.93 34.67 8.71
C PRO A 219 -24.09 33.47 8.26
N GLU A 220 -23.56 33.53 7.02
CA GLU A 220 -22.73 32.48 6.42
C GLU A 220 -21.50 32.09 7.28
N THR A 221 -20.94 33.05 8.02
CA THR A 221 -19.89 32.81 9.03
C THR A 221 -20.42 33.25 10.38
N ALA A 222 -20.47 32.32 11.32
CA ALA A 222 -20.97 32.58 12.67
C ALA A 222 -20.02 32.05 13.74
N GLN A 223 -19.81 32.84 14.77
CA GLN A 223 -19.18 32.39 16.01
C GLN A 223 -20.28 31.91 16.95
N ILE A 224 -20.35 30.60 17.18
CA ILE A 224 -21.33 30.01 18.11
C ILE A 224 -20.68 29.94 19.49
N THR A 225 -21.28 30.60 20.48
CA THR A 225 -20.75 30.64 21.83
C THR A 225 -21.44 29.68 22.78
N LYS A 226 -22.76 29.43 22.56
CA LYS A 226 -23.53 28.48 23.39
C LYS A 226 -24.61 27.75 22.59
N ILE A 227 -24.94 26.55 23.03
CA ILE A 227 -26.12 25.78 22.61
C ILE A 227 -26.83 25.30 23.88
N GLY A 228 -28.05 25.83 24.15
CA GLY A 228 -28.72 25.62 25.41
C GLY A 228 -27.86 26.11 26.59
N SER A 229 -27.52 25.23 27.51
CA SER A 229 -26.64 25.51 28.62
C SER A 229 -25.15 25.26 28.37
N HIS A 230 -24.79 24.68 27.21
CA HIS A 230 -23.43 24.24 26.93
C HIS A 230 -22.61 25.34 26.24
N GLU A 231 -21.42 25.64 26.77
CA GLU A 231 -20.46 26.54 26.12
C GLU A 231 -19.74 25.85 24.95
N ILE A 232 -19.60 26.59 23.84
CA ILE A 232 -18.99 26.08 22.62
C ILE A 232 -17.64 26.76 22.41
N SER A 233 -16.57 25.99 22.48
CA SER A 233 -15.20 26.44 22.25
C SER A 233 -14.57 25.89 20.98
N ASN A 234 -15.08 24.77 20.46
CA ASN A 234 -14.53 24.04 19.33
C ASN A 234 -15.61 23.14 18.69
N TRP A 235 -15.22 22.43 17.61
CA TRP A 235 -16.13 21.53 16.88
C TRP A 235 -16.66 20.37 17.73
N GLU A 236 -15.82 19.81 18.59
CA GLU A 236 -16.21 18.68 19.43
C GLU A 236 -17.25 19.09 20.49
N SER A 237 -17.04 20.22 21.14
CA SER A 237 -18.01 20.78 22.10
C SER A 237 -19.35 21.09 21.44
N LEU A 238 -19.35 21.51 20.17
CA LEU A 238 -20.58 21.72 19.40
C LEU A 238 -21.33 20.41 19.19
N ILE A 239 -20.62 19.35 18.76
CA ILE A 239 -21.26 18.03 18.54
C ILE A 239 -21.85 17.51 19.84
N GLN A 240 -21.07 17.54 20.93
CA GLN A 240 -21.52 17.06 22.24
C GLN A 240 -22.73 17.84 22.76
N ALA A 241 -22.76 19.17 22.58
CA ALA A 241 -23.88 20.01 22.95
C ALA A 241 -25.15 19.66 22.15
N VAL A 242 -25.03 19.50 20.81
CA VAL A 242 -26.16 19.09 19.98
C VAL A 242 -26.68 17.72 20.37
N GLU A 243 -25.81 16.73 20.56
CA GLU A 243 -26.19 15.37 21.00
C GLU A 243 -26.87 15.38 22.36
N SER A 244 -26.35 16.15 23.34
CA SER A 244 -26.92 16.25 24.68
C SER A 244 -28.30 16.89 24.69
N GLU A 245 -28.47 18.01 23.93
CA GLU A 245 -29.71 18.76 23.86
C GLU A 245 -30.81 18.11 23.03
N THR A 246 -30.44 17.20 22.12
CA THR A 246 -31.40 16.48 21.26
C THR A 246 -31.71 15.07 21.71
N LYS A 247 -30.98 14.56 22.72
CA LYS A 247 -31.17 13.21 23.24
C LYS A 247 -32.59 13.00 23.73
N ASP A 248 -33.20 11.91 23.32
CA ASP A 248 -34.56 11.49 23.72
C ASP A 248 -35.68 12.48 23.39
N LYS A 249 -35.44 13.47 22.50
CA LYS A 249 -36.43 14.45 22.06
C LYS A 249 -36.93 14.15 20.64
N THR A 250 -38.23 14.20 20.44
CA THR A 250 -38.84 14.14 19.10
C THR A 250 -39.06 15.60 18.62
N ALA A 251 -38.47 15.96 17.46
CA ALA A 251 -38.47 17.32 16.92
C ALA A 251 -37.94 18.40 17.88
N PRO A 252 -36.65 18.26 18.31
CA PRO A 252 -36.07 19.24 19.25
C PRO A 252 -35.92 20.61 18.63
N THR A 253 -36.06 21.63 19.49
CA THR A 253 -35.63 23.01 19.19
C THR A 253 -34.42 23.33 20.06
N LEU A 254 -33.42 24.01 19.49
CA LEU A 254 -32.18 24.36 20.15
C LEU A 254 -32.03 25.88 20.20
N ASP A 255 -31.73 26.42 21.38
CA ASP A 255 -31.37 27.79 21.56
C ASP A 255 -29.87 27.97 21.32
N VAL A 256 -29.52 28.59 20.22
CA VAL A 256 -28.12 28.81 19.79
C VAL A 256 -27.77 30.28 20.03
N THR A 257 -26.74 30.53 20.82
CA THR A 257 -26.18 31.86 21.01
C THR A 257 -25.01 32.07 20.06
N ILE A 258 -25.12 33.09 19.22
CA ILE A 258 -24.07 33.49 18.29
C ILE A 258 -23.49 34.84 18.72
N SER A 259 -22.20 35.06 18.50
CA SER A 259 -21.54 36.34 18.65
C SER A 259 -21.44 37.01 17.29
N GLU A 260 -22.08 38.16 17.12
CA GLU A 260 -22.02 38.99 15.95
C GLU A 260 -21.48 40.38 16.32
N LYS A 261 -20.30 40.74 15.81
CA LYS A 261 -19.63 42.04 16.09
C LYS A 261 -19.53 42.38 17.58
N GLY A 262 -19.33 41.39 18.43
CA GLY A 262 -19.17 41.57 19.88
C GLY A 262 -20.50 41.64 20.66
N SER A 263 -21.66 41.47 19.99
CA SER A 263 -22.98 41.36 20.63
C SER A 263 -23.46 39.91 20.57
N GLU A 264 -23.95 39.37 21.70
CA GLU A 264 -24.59 38.07 21.70
C GLU A 264 -26.03 38.15 21.21
N LYS A 265 -26.39 37.26 20.32
CA LYS A 265 -27.74 37.09 19.80
C LYS A 265 -28.18 35.66 19.96
N GLN A 266 -29.32 35.43 20.56
CA GLN A 266 -29.91 34.10 20.68
C GLN A 266 -30.88 33.85 19.51
N VAL A 267 -30.76 32.66 18.91
CA VAL A 267 -31.59 32.21 17.79
C VAL A 267 -32.09 30.79 18.11
N THR A 268 -33.40 30.59 18.04
CA THR A 268 -34.02 29.29 18.21
C THR A 268 -34.01 28.54 16.86
N VAL A 269 -33.43 27.35 16.82
CA VAL A 269 -33.19 26.57 15.60
C VAL A 269 -33.84 25.20 15.75
N THR A 270 -34.50 24.72 14.71
CA THR A 270 -34.96 23.33 14.61
C THR A 270 -33.96 22.57 13.77
N PRO A 271 -33.14 21.68 14.37
CA PRO A 271 -32.15 20.93 13.63
C PRO A 271 -32.80 19.93 12.67
N GLU A 272 -32.12 19.60 11.59
CA GLU A 272 -32.57 18.62 10.61
C GLU A 272 -32.13 17.21 11.03
N GLU A 273 -33.05 16.25 11.03
CA GLU A 273 -32.70 14.85 11.27
C GLU A 273 -32.16 14.19 10.01
N SER A 274 -30.99 13.60 10.11
CA SER A 274 -30.37 12.83 9.03
C SER A 274 -29.71 11.58 9.64
N GLN A 275 -30.12 10.42 9.18
CA GLN A 275 -29.60 9.10 9.63
C GLN A 275 -29.59 8.93 11.16
N GLY A 276 -30.64 9.39 11.83
CA GLY A 276 -30.77 9.31 13.29
C GLY A 276 -29.90 10.30 14.09
N ARG A 277 -29.35 11.32 13.41
CA ARG A 277 -28.61 12.43 14.05
C ARG A 277 -29.24 13.77 13.68
N TYR A 278 -29.18 14.69 14.62
CA TYR A 278 -29.65 16.04 14.42
C TYR A 278 -28.50 16.95 13.96
N LEU A 279 -28.70 17.68 12.87
CA LEU A 279 -27.70 18.52 12.22
C LEU A 279 -28.15 20.00 12.24
N LEU A 280 -27.23 20.89 12.60
CA LEU A 280 -27.43 22.33 12.54
C LEU A 280 -27.13 22.94 11.16
N GLY A 281 -26.49 22.16 10.27
CA GLY A 281 -26.07 22.66 8.97
C GLY A 281 -24.90 23.63 9.04
N VAL A 282 -23.87 23.27 9.82
CA VAL A 282 -22.61 24.01 9.93
C VAL A 282 -21.41 23.12 9.61
N GLN A 283 -20.33 23.77 9.23
CA GLN A 283 -19.01 23.16 9.02
C GLN A 283 -17.97 23.94 9.83
N PRO A 284 -16.85 23.31 10.24
CA PRO A 284 -15.71 24.03 10.79
C PRO A 284 -15.21 25.11 9.84
N GLY A 285 -14.69 26.20 10.38
CA GLY A 285 -14.00 27.22 9.60
C GLY A 285 -12.81 26.62 8.82
N ILE A 286 -12.19 27.41 7.98
CA ILE A 286 -11.06 26.99 7.15
C ILE A 286 -9.86 27.85 7.46
N LYS A 287 -8.72 27.22 7.79
CA LYS A 287 -7.39 27.85 7.86
C LYS A 287 -6.72 27.72 6.50
N SER A 288 -6.51 28.83 5.81
CA SER A 288 -5.97 28.87 4.45
C SER A 288 -4.51 29.35 4.37
N ASP A 289 -3.85 29.55 5.51
CA ASP A 289 -2.42 29.85 5.49
C ASP A 289 -1.58 28.63 5.11
N PHE A 290 -0.47 28.89 4.39
CA PHE A 290 0.37 27.81 3.84
C PHE A 290 0.89 26.85 4.90
N LEU A 291 1.29 27.34 6.08
CA LEU A 291 1.83 26.50 7.14
C LEU A 291 0.75 25.54 7.70
N SER A 292 -0.45 26.05 7.95
CA SER A 292 -1.60 25.24 8.36
C SER A 292 -1.96 24.18 7.32
N MET A 293 -1.96 24.53 6.03
CA MET A 293 -2.20 23.58 4.95
C MET A 293 -1.12 22.52 4.86
N PHE A 294 0.16 22.90 4.98
CA PHE A 294 1.28 21.96 4.95
C PHE A 294 1.25 20.98 6.13
N VAL A 295 1.10 21.51 7.35
CA VAL A 295 0.97 20.67 8.56
C VAL A 295 -0.30 19.83 8.52
N GLY A 296 -1.37 20.37 7.98
CA GLY A 296 -2.69 19.72 7.83
C GLY A 296 -2.65 18.41 7.08
N GLY A 297 -1.81 18.27 6.05
CA GLY A 297 -1.63 17.00 5.35
C GLY A 297 -1.10 15.89 6.24
N PHE A 298 -0.11 16.21 7.09
CA PHE A 298 0.43 15.26 8.06
C PHE A 298 -0.55 14.93 9.17
N THR A 299 -1.19 15.95 9.75
CA THR A 299 -2.15 15.73 10.86
C THR A 299 -3.36 14.94 10.39
N THR A 300 -3.92 15.24 9.22
CA THR A 300 -5.05 14.47 8.65
C THR A 300 -4.66 13.02 8.38
N ALA A 301 -3.45 12.77 7.87
CA ALA A 301 -2.94 11.41 7.66
C ALA A 301 -2.74 10.67 9.00
N ALA A 302 -2.15 11.35 9.99
CA ALA A 302 -1.94 10.78 11.33
C ALA A 302 -3.27 10.46 12.03
N ASP A 303 -4.25 11.36 12.01
CA ASP A 303 -5.58 11.15 12.57
C ASP A 303 -6.30 9.99 11.89
N SER A 304 -6.18 9.89 10.56
CA SER A 304 -6.72 8.77 9.79
C SER A 304 -6.07 7.44 10.22
N ALA A 305 -4.75 7.42 10.36
CA ALA A 305 -4.03 6.24 10.85
C ALA A 305 -4.44 5.85 12.28
N LEU A 306 -4.58 6.81 13.18
CA LEU A 306 -5.02 6.58 14.57
C LEU A 306 -6.45 6.02 14.64
N ARG A 307 -7.35 6.53 13.80
CA ARG A 307 -8.73 6.00 13.70
C ARG A 307 -8.73 4.54 13.21
N ILE A 308 -7.91 4.20 12.21
CA ILE A 308 -7.78 2.83 11.71
C ILE A 308 -7.20 1.92 12.79
N LEU A 309 -6.14 2.36 13.51
CA LEU A 309 -5.56 1.61 14.63
C LEU A 309 -6.56 1.39 15.77
N SER A 310 -7.37 2.41 16.10
CA SER A 310 -8.44 2.30 17.09
C SER A 310 -9.52 1.31 16.66
N ALA A 311 -9.89 1.33 15.38
CA ALA A 311 -10.85 0.37 14.82
C ALA A 311 -10.30 -1.07 14.86
N LEU A 312 -9.01 -1.26 14.53
CA LEU A 312 -8.33 -2.56 14.63
C LEU A 312 -8.26 -3.04 16.10
N LYS A 313 -7.89 -2.14 17.03
CA LYS A 313 -7.91 -2.46 18.46
C LYS A 313 -9.29 -2.95 18.87
N ASN A 314 -10.35 -2.21 18.53
CA ASN A 314 -11.72 -2.58 18.87
C ASN A 314 -12.11 -3.92 18.23
N LEU A 315 -11.67 -4.21 17.00
CA LEU A 315 -11.92 -5.49 16.33
C LEU A 315 -11.24 -6.67 17.05
N ILE A 316 -10.03 -6.47 17.57
CA ILE A 316 -9.31 -7.52 18.33
C ILE A 316 -10.03 -7.84 19.65
N PHE A 317 -10.51 -6.84 20.39
CA PHE A 317 -11.19 -7.04 21.68
C PHE A 317 -12.68 -7.38 21.53
N GLN A 318 -13.32 -6.98 20.45
CA GLN A 318 -14.72 -7.24 20.13
C GLN A 318 -14.84 -7.67 18.66
N PRO A 319 -14.49 -8.92 18.35
CA PRO A 319 -14.53 -9.43 16.97
C PRO A 319 -15.93 -9.33 16.38
N ASP A 320 -16.05 -8.56 15.30
CA ASP A 320 -17.30 -8.39 14.56
C ASP A 320 -16.99 -8.27 13.07
N LEU A 321 -17.30 -9.29 12.29
CA LEU A 321 -17.09 -9.33 10.85
C LEU A 321 -17.85 -8.23 10.11
N ASN A 322 -18.92 -7.69 10.69
CA ASN A 322 -19.69 -6.58 10.07
C ASN A 322 -18.90 -5.26 10.06
N LYS A 323 -17.88 -5.13 10.90
CA LYS A 323 -16.99 -3.95 10.94
C LYS A 323 -15.85 -4.03 9.92
N LEU A 324 -15.67 -5.18 9.28
CA LEU A 324 -14.69 -5.37 8.21
C LEU A 324 -15.36 -5.12 6.86
N GLY A 325 -14.70 -4.30 6.04
CA GLY A 325 -15.04 -4.16 4.63
C GLY A 325 -14.16 -5.07 3.79
N GLY A 326 -14.77 -5.97 3.04
CA GLY A 326 -14.08 -6.82 2.08
C GLY A 326 -14.07 -6.22 0.66
N PRO A 327 -13.64 -7.00 -0.33
CA PRO A 327 -13.49 -6.54 -1.72
C PRO A 327 -14.77 -5.93 -2.31
N VAL A 328 -15.95 -6.46 -1.95
CA VAL A 328 -17.24 -6.00 -2.48
C VAL A 328 -17.61 -4.64 -1.87
N ALA A 329 -17.41 -4.46 -0.56
CA ALA A 329 -17.64 -3.19 0.11
C ALA A 329 -16.69 -2.10 -0.42
N ILE A 330 -15.40 -2.41 -0.56
CA ILE A 330 -14.39 -1.49 -1.09
C ILE A 330 -14.72 -1.09 -2.54
N PHE A 331 -15.16 -2.02 -3.37
CA PHE A 331 -15.60 -1.71 -4.73
C PHE A 331 -16.81 -0.77 -4.73
N LYS A 332 -17.79 -0.99 -3.86
CA LYS A 332 -18.96 -0.12 -3.70
C LYS A 332 -18.54 1.28 -3.27
N GLU A 333 -17.69 1.42 -2.25
CA GLU A 333 -17.16 2.70 -1.77
C GLU A 333 -16.39 3.44 -2.88
N SER A 334 -15.57 2.74 -3.66
CA SER A 334 -14.89 3.30 -4.84
C SER A 334 -15.87 3.83 -5.87
N SER A 335 -16.96 3.09 -6.14
CA SER A 335 -18.00 3.51 -7.08
C SER A 335 -18.77 4.73 -6.58
N ASP A 336 -19.07 4.80 -5.29
CA ASP A 336 -19.77 5.91 -4.68
C ASP A 336 -18.86 7.17 -4.61
N ALA A 337 -17.57 6.99 -4.30
CA ALA A 337 -16.58 8.07 -4.40
C ALA A 337 -16.52 8.66 -5.82
N ALA A 338 -16.52 7.80 -6.83
CA ALA A 338 -16.51 8.24 -8.24
C ALA A 338 -17.74 9.06 -8.64
N LYS A 339 -18.93 8.74 -8.10
CA LYS A 339 -20.17 9.51 -8.35
C LYS A 339 -20.16 10.88 -7.67
N ASN A 340 -19.50 10.98 -6.51
CA ASN A 340 -19.46 12.17 -5.68
C ASN A 340 -18.31 13.14 -6.03
N GLY A 341 -17.56 12.88 -7.10
CA GLY A 341 -16.55 13.78 -7.64
C GLY A 341 -15.11 13.45 -7.21
N ILE A 342 -14.17 14.20 -7.81
CA ILE A 342 -12.74 13.92 -7.70
C ILE A 342 -12.20 14.02 -6.26
N GLU A 343 -12.72 14.93 -5.45
CA GLU A 343 -12.29 15.10 -4.07
C GLU A 343 -12.57 13.83 -3.24
N ASN A 344 -13.74 13.20 -3.45
CA ASN A 344 -14.08 11.95 -2.78
C ASN A 344 -13.22 10.79 -3.27
N VAL A 345 -12.84 10.77 -4.55
CA VAL A 345 -11.90 9.77 -5.09
C VAL A 345 -10.52 9.93 -4.47
N LEU A 346 -10.02 11.16 -4.35
CA LEU A 346 -8.74 11.43 -3.70
C LEU A 346 -8.78 11.09 -2.21
N TYR A 347 -9.86 11.44 -1.51
CA TYR A 347 -10.03 11.08 -0.10
C TYR A 347 -10.04 9.55 0.07
N PHE A 348 -10.77 8.83 -0.77
CA PHE A 348 -10.79 7.37 -0.79
C PHE A 348 -9.39 6.78 -1.07
N LEU A 349 -8.65 7.32 -2.05
CA LEU A 349 -7.27 6.93 -2.35
C LEU A 349 -6.37 7.09 -1.13
N ALA A 350 -6.41 8.25 -0.44
CA ALA A 350 -5.59 8.49 0.75
C ALA A 350 -5.93 7.52 1.88
N MET A 351 -7.21 7.34 2.16
CA MET A 351 -7.70 6.47 3.24
C MET A 351 -7.33 5.00 3.00
N ILE A 352 -7.54 4.48 1.78
CA ILE A 352 -7.19 3.10 1.44
C ILE A 352 -5.67 2.91 1.43
N SER A 353 -4.90 3.89 0.95
CA SER A 353 -3.44 3.82 0.98
C SER A 353 -2.91 3.68 2.41
N ILE A 354 -3.34 4.53 3.34
CA ILE A 354 -2.95 4.45 4.75
C ILE A 354 -3.42 3.13 5.37
N ASN A 355 -4.63 2.70 5.06
CA ASN A 355 -5.18 1.44 5.54
C ASN A 355 -4.33 0.24 5.12
N ILE A 356 -3.97 0.15 3.83
CA ILE A 356 -3.09 -0.91 3.30
C ILE A 356 -1.70 -0.81 3.96
N GLY A 357 -1.17 0.39 4.17
CA GLY A 357 0.09 0.59 4.89
C GLY A 357 0.04 0.00 6.31
N ILE A 358 -1.01 0.27 7.07
CA ILE A 358 -1.20 -0.26 8.42
C ILE A 358 -1.36 -1.78 8.42
N PHE A 359 -2.24 -2.30 7.54
CA PHE A 359 -2.49 -3.74 7.45
C PHE A 359 -1.24 -4.53 7.09
N ASN A 360 -0.43 -4.03 6.16
CA ASN A 360 0.83 -4.68 5.80
C ASN A 360 1.87 -4.66 6.92
N LEU A 361 1.76 -3.78 7.92
CA LEU A 361 2.63 -3.78 9.12
C LEU A 361 2.16 -4.73 10.22
N ILE A 362 0.96 -5.31 10.12
CA ILE A 362 0.49 -6.30 11.08
C ILE A 362 1.41 -7.54 11.03
N PRO A 363 1.79 -8.12 12.18
CA PRO A 363 2.71 -9.27 12.23
C PRO A 363 2.04 -10.59 11.81
N ILE A 364 1.38 -10.57 10.65
CA ILE A 364 0.77 -11.76 10.03
C ILE A 364 1.76 -12.31 9.01
N PRO A 365 2.14 -13.59 9.06
CA PRO A 365 2.91 -14.21 8.01
C PRO A 365 2.25 -13.99 6.63
N ALA A 366 3.04 -13.86 5.59
CA ALA A 366 2.67 -13.44 4.23
C ALA A 366 2.51 -11.91 4.03
N LEU A 367 2.40 -11.09 5.07
CA LEU A 367 2.48 -9.64 4.99
C LEU A 367 3.90 -9.14 5.31
N ASP A 368 4.18 -7.88 4.97
CA ASP A 368 5.51 -7.28 5.22
C ASP A 368 5.85 -7.25 6.71
N GLY A 369 4.86 -6.97 7.57
CA GLY A 369 5.00 -7.02 9.03
C GLY A 369 5.43 -8.40 9.54
N GLY A 370 4.92 -9.48 8.93
CA GLY A 370 5.35 -10.84 9.23
C GLY A 370 6.83 -11.07 8.87
N LYS A 371 7.25 -10.60 7.69
CA LYS A 371 8.66 -10.65 7.27
C LYS A 371 9.58 -9.82 8.17
N ILE A 372 9.11 -8.63 8.60
CA ILE A 372 9.85 -7.80 9.56
C ILE A 372 10.05 -8.56 10.88
N VAL A 373 9.03 -9.22 11.40
CA VAL A 373 9.15 -10.05 12.63
C VAL A 373 10.14 -11.19 12.45
N LEU A 374 10.10 -11.91 11.31
CA LEU A 374 11.07 -12.96 11.00
C LEU A 374 12.50 -12.43 10.95
N ASN A 375 12.73 -11.26 10.34
CA ASN A 375 14.04 -10.61 10.28
C ASN A 375 14.53 -10.16 11.68
N ILE A 376 13.63 -9.69 12.54
CA ILE A 376 13.96 -9.36 13.93
C ILE A 376 14.36 -10.63 14.71
N LEU A 377 13.64 -11.73 14.53
CA LEU A 377 13.98 -13.02 15.12
C LEU A 377 15.35 -13.53 14.64
N GLU A 378 15.65 -13.38 13.35
CA GLU A 378 16.97 -13.67 12.77
C GLU A 378 18.07 -12.85 13.43
N ALA A 379 17.84 -11.54 13.61
CA ALA A 379 18.78 -10.64 14.29
C ALA A 379 19.06 -11.07 15.74
N ILE A 380 18.03 -11.43 16.49
CA ILE A 380 18.17 -11.90 17.89
C ILE A 380 18.92 -13.22 17.97
N ARG A 381 18.62 -14.16 17.06
CA ARG A 381 19.27 -15.49 17.00
C ARG A 381 20.69 -15.42 16.44
N ARG A 382 21.05 -14.33 15.74
CA ARG A 382 22.32 -14.17 15.01
C ARG A 382 22.60 -15.31 14.00
N LYS A 383 21.58 -15.93 13.48
CA LYS A 383 21.65 -17.01 12.48
C LYS A 383 20.45 -16.87 11.55
N PRO A 384 20.63 -17.04 10.23
CA PRO A 384 19.55 -17.02 9.27
C PRO A 384 18.51 -18.09 9.58
N LEU A 385 17.27 -17.81 9.26
CA LEU A 385 16.20 -18.79 9.30
C LEU A 385 16.38 -19.76 8.14
N LYS A 386 16.05 -21.03 8.37
CA LYS A 386 16.01 -22.01 7.28
C LYS A 386 14.87 -21.62 6.32
N GLN A 387 15.15 -21.64 5.03
CA GLN A 387 14.17 -21.34 3.97
C GLN A 387 12.88 -22.15 4.10
N GLU A 388 12.98 -23.44 4.46
CA GLU A 388 11.81 -24.29 4.68
C GLU A 388 10.88 -23.75 5.77
N ILE A 389 11.42 -23.25 6.88
CA ILE A 389 10.63 -22.68 7.99
C ILE A 389 9.92 -21.41 7.54
N GLU A 390 10.64 -20.52 6.84
CA GLU A 390 10.07 -19.29 6.31
C GLU A 390 8.94 -19.59 5.32
N THR A 391 9.14 -20.57 4.44
CA THR A 391 8.13 -21.03 3.48
C THR A 391 6.87 -21.56 4.18
N TYR A 392 7.01 -22.45 5.18
CA TYR A 392 5.85 -22.98 5.90
C TYR A 392 5.10 -21.92 6.69
N VAL A 393 5.82 -21.01 7.35
CA VAL A 393 5.23 -19.89 8.10
C VAL A 393 4.47 -18.96 7.14
N THR A 394 5.07 -18.63 6.00
CA THR A 394 4.41 -17.79 4.97
C THR A 394 3.18 -18.48 4.40
N LEU A 395 3.27 -19.79 4.08
CA LEU A 395 2.14 -20.56 3.57
C LEU A 395 0.97 -20.59 4.57
N ALA A 396 1.26 -20.80 5.85
CA ALA A 396 0.25 -20.73 6.90
C ALA A 396 -0.44 -19.35 6.94
N GLY A 397 0.34 -18.27 6.83
CA GLY A 397 -0.18 -16.90 6.74
C GLY A 397 -1.08 -16.69 5.53
N VAL A 398 -0.68 -17.19 4.34
CA VAL A 398 -1.50 -17.13 3.12
C VAL A 398 -2.83 -17.85 3.32
N VAL A 399 -2.83 -19.05 3.91
CA VAL A 399 -4.07 -19.80 4.19
C VAL A 399 -5.00 -19.00 5.11
N ILE A 400 -4.48 -18.41 6.19
CA ILE A 400 -5.26 -17.57 7.11
C ILE A 400 -5.86 -16.37 6.35
N MET A 401 -5.08 -15.68 5.52
CA MET A 401 -5.56 -14.53 4.74
C MET A 401 -6.63 -14.91 3.73
N VAL A 402 -6.50 -16.05 3.05
CA VAL A 402 -7.50 -16.56 2.10
C VAL A 402 -8.82 -16.89 2.83
N VAL A 403 -8.75 -17.59 3.96
CA VAL A 403 -9.94 -17.91 4.78
C VAL A 403 -10.63 -16.63 5.26
N LEU A 404 -9.87 -15.67 5.77
CA LEU A 404 -10.40 -14.37 6.20
C LEU A 404 -11.06 -13.62 5.04
N MET A 405 -10.39 -13.56 3.87
CA MET A 405 -10.93 -12.91 2.68
C MET A 405 -12.26 -13.54 2.22
N ILE A 406 -12.35 -14.88 2.22
CA ILE A 406 -13.60 -15.57 1.88
C ILE A 406 -14.69 -15.22 2.91
N ALA A 407 -14.39 -15.26 4.21
CA ALA A 407 -15.36 -14.97 5.27
C ALA A 407 -15.88 -13.52 5.18
N VAL A 408 -14.99 -12.55 4.98
CA VAL A 408 -15.36 -11.13 4.88
C VAL A 408 -16.12 -10.86 3.59
N THR A 409 -15.69 -11.45 2.45
CA THR A 409 -16.42 -11.32 1.17
C THR A 409 -17.83 -11.90 1.27
N TRP A 410 -17.98 -13.05 1.90
CA TRP A 410 -19.30 -13.65 2.15
C TRP A 410 -20.17 -12.73 3.00
N ASN A 411 -19.62 -12.17 4.08
CA ASN A 411 -20.33 -11.23 4.93
C ASN A 411 -20.75 -9.95 4.19
N ASP A 412 -19.88 -9.40 3.31
CA ASP A 412 -20.21 -8.27 2.45
C ASP A 412 -21.41 -8.57 1.55
N ILE A 413 -21.41 -9.71 0.87
CA ILE A 413 -22.49 -10.14 -0.01
C ILE A 413 -23.80 -10.25 0.79
N MET A 414 -23.78 -10.92 1.94
CA MET A 414 -24.95 -11.05 2.80
C MET A 414 -25.50 -9.70 3.25
N ARG A 415 -24.62 -8.77 3.64
CA ARG A 415 -25.01 -7.43 4.11
C ARG A 415 -25.53 -6.52 2.99
N LEU A 416 -24.97 -6.62 1.78
CA LEU A 416 -25.29 -5.70 0.69
C LEU A 416 -26.49 -6.15 -0.16
N PHE A 417 -26.78 -7.46 -0.20
CA PHE A 417 -27.80 -8.01 -1.09
C PHE A 417 -28.96 -8.71 -0.36
N PHE A 418 -28.79 -9.08 0.92
CA PHE A 418 -29.78 -9.88 1.66
C PHE A 418 -30.23 -9.26 3.00
N ARG A 419 -29.61 -8.19 3.45
CA ARG A 419 -29.99 -7.37 4.62
C ARG A 419 -30.18 -5.92 4.22
#